data_dd2002c88539c08c91cd1ae6a62d0845
#
_entry.id   dd2002c88539c08c91cd1ae6a62d0845
#
_cell.length_a   1.000
_cell.length_b   1.000
_cell.length_c   1.000
_cell.angle_alpha   90.00
_cell.angle_beta   90.00
_cell.angle_gamma   90.00
#
_symmetry.space_group_name_H-M   'P 1'
#
loop_
_entity.id
_entity.type
_entity.pdbx_description
1 polymer ?
#
loop_
_entity_poly.entity_id
_entity_poly.type
_entity_poly.pdbx_seq_one_letter_code
_entity_poly.pdbx_strand_id
1 'polypeptide(L)'
;MWDLDASRIDYPQGTQKFEFSTMAFGCAVGLTRAIDFLNEVGVENIFQYNRQLADRLITGLRSRDAVITSPLDDQDRSSIITAYFENIDSKEIIKGLKAAQVFVSSRAGAIRFSPHLYNTAEDTDSALAEIDNCIAQL
;
A
#
# COMPACT_ATOMS: atom_id res chain seq x y z
N MET A 1 -13.42 25.79 32.59
CA MET A 1 -12.53 25.79 33.78
C MET A 1 -12.04 24.36 33.93
N TRP A 2 -10.75 24.13 33.88
CA TRP A 2 -10.18 22.79 34.04
C TRP A 2 -10.26 22.40 35.50
N ASP A 3 -10.90 21.26 35.78
CA ASP A 3 -10.87 20.68 37.12
C ASP A 3 -9.54 19.93 37.25
N LEU A 4 -8.65 20.46 38.09
CA LEU A 4 -7.31 19.90 38.33
C LEU A 4 -7.26 18.98 39.55
N ASP A 5 -8.39 18.41 39.98
CA ASP A 5 -8.42 17.44 41.05
C ASP A 5 -7.74 16.13 40.62
N ALA A 6 -6.49 15.95 41.06
CA ALA A 6 -5.68 14.75 40.72
C ALA A 6 -6.16 13.47 41.45
N SER A 7 -7.12 13.58 42.39
CA SER A 7 -7.70 12.41 43.05
C SER A 7 -8.79 11.72 42.24
N ARG A 8 -9.22 12.35 41.15
CA ARG A 8 -10.30 11.87 40.29
C ARG A 8 -9.92 11.95 38.83
N ILE A 9 -10.08 10.85 38.11
CA ILE A 9 -9.89 10.78 36.65
C ILE A 9 -11.25 10.51 36.00
N ASP A 10 -11.83 11.53 35.37
CA ASP A 10 -13.05 11.40 34.57
C ASP A 10 -12.69 11.44 33.07
N TYR A 11 -13.10 10.43 32.39
CA TYR A 11 -12.91 10.38 30.91
C TYR A 11 -14.14 10.98 30.20
N PRO A 12 -13.96 11.84 29.22
CA PRO A 12 -15.02 12.27 28.34
C PRO A 12 -15.75 11.07 27.70
N GLN A 13 -17.03 11.25 27.38
CA GLN A 13 -17.79 10.23 26.69
C GLN A 13 -17.39 10.16 25.19
N GLY A 14 -17.56 8.99 24.59
CA GLY A 14 -17.27 8.79 23.16
C GLY A 14 -15.79 8.85 22.83
N THR A 15 -15.47 9.31 21.62
CA THR A 15 -14.11 9.36 21.07
C THR A 15 -13.24 10.46 21.66
N GLN A 16 -13.82 11.48 22.27
CA GLN A 16 -13.09 12.58 22.92
C GLN A 16 -12.07 12.11 23.97
N LYS A 17 -12.28 10.96 24.59
CA LYS A 17 -11.34 10.38 25.55
C LYS A 17 -9.97 10.02 24.96
N PHE A 18 -9.86 9.95 23.62
CA PHE A 18 -8.62 9.68 22.90
C PHE A 18 -7.94 10.94 22.36
N GLU A 19 -8.57 12.12 22.56
CA GLU A 19 -7.98 13.39 22.19
C GLU A 19 -7.01 13.84 23.29
N PHE A 20 -5.77 14.11 22.89
CA PHE A 20 -4.79 14.71 23.79
C PHE A 20 -5.04 16.21 23.90
N SER A 21 -4.14 17.08 23.99
CA SER A 21 -4.40 18.49 24.24
C SER A 21 -4.77 19.27 22.96
N THR A 22 -3.79 19.70 22.20
CA THR A 22 -3.99 20.53 21.01
C THR A 22 -4.06 19.67 19.76
N MET A 23 -5.10 19.87 18.95
CA MET A 23 -5.21 19.19 17.67
C MET A 23 -4.08 19.60 16.72
N ALA A 24 -3.63 18.65 15.89
CA ALA A 24 -2.66 18.87 14.84
C ALA A 24 -3.33 19.57 13.62
N PHE A 25 -3.72 20.84 13.77
CA PHE A 25 -4.46 21.58 12.74
C PHE A 25 -3.78 21.56 11.38
N GLY A 26 -2.44 21.66 11.32
CA GLY A 26 -1.70 21.54 10.06
C GLY A 26 -1.92 20.21 9.35
N CYS A 27 -1.96 19.11 10.10
CA CYS A 27 -2.27 17.78 9.55
C CYS A 27 -3.72 17.69 9.07
N ALA A 28 -4.68 18.29 9.81
CA ALA A 28 -6.08 18.31 9.41
C ALA A 28 -6.29 19.09 8.09
N VAL A 29 -5.63 20.23 7.93
CA VAL A 29 -5.67 21.00 6.66
C VAL A 29 -5.06 20.21 5.53
N GLY A 30 -3.91 19.54 5.75
CA GLY A 30 -3.28 18.69 4.75
C GLY A 30 -4.16 17.52 4.33
N LEU A 31 -4.81 16.85 5.31
CA LEU A 31 -5.75 15.77 5.04
C LEU A 31 -6.97 16.24 4.24
N THR A 32 -7.53 17.41 4.57
CA THR A 32 -8.65 17.99 3.82
C THR A 32 -8.26 18.19 2.35
N ARG A 33 -7.10 18.76 2.08
CA ARG A 33 -6.62 18.96 0.71
C ARG A 33 -6.35 17.65 -0.04
N ALA A 34 -5.85 16.64 0.65
CA ALA A 34 -5.68 15.32 0.05
C ALA A 34 -7.04 14.68 -0.33
N ILE A 35 -8.04 14.81 0.55
CA ILE A 35 -9.41 14.32 0.28
C ILE A 35 -10.03 15.10 -0.90
N ASP A 36 -9.91 16.43 -0.92
CA ASP A 36 -10.41 17.25 -2.04
C ASP A 36 -9.81 16.79 -3.36
N PHE A 37 -8.50 16.59 -3.42
CA PHE A 37 -7.80 16.10 -4.61
C PHE A 37 -8.31 14.70 -5.05
N LEU A 38 -8.47 13.77 -4.13
CA LEU A 38 -8.99 12.44 -4.46
C LEU A 38 -10.43 12.50 -4.99
N ASN A 39 -11.25 13.39 -4.44
CA ASN A 39 -12.62 13.60 -4.90
C ASN A 39 -12.66 14.27 -6.29
N GLU A 40 -11.76 15.21 -6.58
CA GLU A 40 -11.64 15.83 -7.91
C GLU A 40 -11.25 14.82 -8.99
N VAL A 41 -10.32 13.91 -8.70
CA VAL A 41 -9.95 12.80 -9.60
C VAL A 41 -11.10 11.78 -9.74
N GLY A 42 -11.86 11.61 -8.68
CA GLY A 42 -12.94 10.64 -8.56
C GLY A 42 -12.47 9.29 -8.03
N VAL A 43 -12.99 8.91 -6.87
CA VAL A 43 -12.60 7.65 -6.19
C VAL A 43 -12.84 6.43 -7.06
N GLU A 44 -13.95 6.41 -7.82
CA GLU A 44 -14.25 5.32 -8.74
C GLU A 44 -13.24 5.24 -9.89
N ASN A 45 -12.83 6.37 -10.48
CA ASN A 45 -11.80 6.42 -11.51
C ASN A 45 -10.46 5.87 -11.00
N ILE A 46 -10.09 6.29 -9.77
CA ILE A 46 -8.88 5.79 -9.10
C ILE A 46 -8.96 4.29 -8.88
N PHE A 47 -10.10 3.78 -8.42
CA PHE A 47 -10.31 2.36 -8.19
C PHE A 47 -10.13 1.56 -9.47
N GLN A 48 -10.80 1.96 -10.56
CA GLN A 48 -10.73 1.28 -11.85
C GLN A 48 -9.31 1.30 -12.43
N TYR A 49 -8.63 2.45 -12.35
CA TYR A 49 -7.26 2.56 -12.82
C TYR A 49 -6.29 1.69 -12.01
N ASN A 50 -6.39 1.72 -10.69
CA ASN A 50 -5.57 0.90 -9.82
C ASN A 50 -5.81 -0.61 -10.06
N ARG A 51 -7.05 -0.99 -10.38
CA ARG A 51 -7.40 -2.36 -10.78
C ARG A 51 -6.68 -2.79 -12.05
N GLN A 52 -6.62 -1.92 -13.07
CA GLN A 52 -5.90 -2.21 -14.32
C GLN A 52 -4.41 -2.45 -14.08
N LEU A 53 -3.78 -1.62 -13.25
CA LEU A 53 -2.37 -1.81 -12.86
C LEU A 53 -2.17 -3.13 -12.09
N ALA A 54 -3.08 -3.45 -11.17
CA ALA A 54 -3.04 -4.70 -10.42
C ALA A 54 -3.21 -5.92 -11.32
N ASP A 55 -4.12 -5.88 -12.30
CA ASP A 55 -4.33 -6.97 -13.27
C ASP A 55 -3.11 -7.22 -14.13
N ARG A 56 -2.45 -6.14 -14.58
CA ARG A 56 -1.18 -6.22 -15.31
C ARG A 56 -0.10 -6.86 -14.45
N LEU A 57 0.04 -6.44 -13.21
CA LEU A 57 0.99 -7.00 -12.26
C LEU A 57 0.72 -8.48 -11.97
N ILE A 58 -0.52 -8.87 -11.70
CA ILE A 58 -0.91 -10.27 -11.47
C ILE A 58 -0.56 -11.13 -12.67
N THR A 59 -0.89 -10.67 -13.88
CA THR A 59 -0.57 -11.38 -15.12
C THR A 59 0.93 -11.56 -15.27
N GLY A 60 1.71 -10.51 -15.06
CA GLY A 60 3.17 -10.55 -15.16
C GLY A 60 3.83 -11.40 -14.09
N LEU A 61 3.32 -11.40 -12.86
CA LEU A 61 3.82 -12.25 -11.78
C LEU A 61 3.53 -13.72 -12.05
N ARG A 62 2.31 -14.05 -12.51
CA ARG A 62 1.93 -15.43 -12.85
C ARG A 62 2.76 -16.00 -14.01
N SER A 63 3.09 -15.20 -15.01
CA SER A 63 3.96 -15.64 -16.12
C SER A 63 5.40 -15.94 -15.69
N ARG A 64 5.76 -15.61 -14.45
CA ARG A 64 7.05 -15.86 -13.78
C ARG A 64 6.94 -16.89 -12.67
N ASP A 65 5.88 -17.68 -12.67
CA ASP A 65 5.60 -18.71 -11.68
C ASP A 65 5.50 -18.19 -10.22
N ALA A 66 5.17 -16.91 -10.05
CA ALA A 66 4.91 -16.35 -8.73
C ALA A 66 3.57 -16.87 -8.16
N VAL A 67 3.57 -17.22 -6.88
CA VAL A 67 2.37 -17.59 -6.14
C VAL A 67 1.74 -16.31 -5.58
N ILE A 68 0.53 -15.98 -6.04
CA ILE A 68 -0.23 -14.84 -5.53
C ILE A 68 -0.95 -15.25 -4.25
N THR A 69 -0.76 -14.50 -3.17
CA THR A 69 -1.37 -14.78 -1.86
C THR A 69 -2.48 -13.80 -1.47
N SER A 70 -2.61 -12.68 -2.16
CA SER A 70 -3.76 -11.78 -2.00
C SER A 70 -5.02 -12.33 -2.66
N PRO A 71 -6.22 -11.99 -2.16
CA PRO A 71 -7.48 -12.39 -2.80
C PRO A 71 -7.56 -11.94 -4.25
N LEU A 72 -8.13 -12.78 -5.11
CA LEU A 72 -8.27 -12.49 -6.54
C LEU A 72 -9.74 -12.39 -6.98
N ASP A 73 -10.68 -12.79 -6.13
CA ASP A 73 -12.10 -12.65 -6.38
C ASP A 73 -12.52 -11.19 -6.37
N ASP A 74 -13.35 -10.78 -7.29
CA ASP A 74 -13.72 -9.38 -7.51
C ASP A 74 -14.30 -8.67 -6.28
N GLN A 75 -14.93 -9.41 -5.39
CA GLN A 75 -15.52 -8.86 -4.16
C GLN A 75 -14.48 -8.59 -3.06
N ASP A 76 -13.39 -9.36 -3.03
CA ASP A 76 -12.42 -9.34 -1.93
C ASP A 76 -11.08 -8.73 -2.30
N ARG A 77 -10.82 -8.57 -3.61
CA ARG A 77 -9.52 -8.06 -4.08
C ARG A 77 -9.41 -6.54 -4.03
N SER A 78 -8.23 -6.08 -3.69
CA SER A 78 -7.83 -4.67 -3.82
C SER A 78 -6.76 -4.50 -4.92
N SER A 79 -6.22 -3.30 -5.06
CA SER A 79 -5.03 -3.05 -5.88
C SER A 79 -3.72 -3.48 -5.21
N ILE A 80 -3.76 -3.89 -3.95
CA ILE A 80 -2.58 -4.40 -3.24
C ILE A 80 -2.41 -5.89 -3.56
N ILE A 81 -1.27 -6.23 -4.13
CA ILE A 81 -0.93 -7.60 -4.53
C ILE A 81 0.20 -8.11 -3.66
N THR A 82 0.04 -9.32 -3.12
CA THR A 82 1.09 -10.03 -2.42
C THR A 82 1.45 -11.31 -3.16
N ALA A 83 2.74 -11.53 -3.35
CA ALA A 83 3.24 -12.69 -4.07
C ALA A 83 4.60 -13.14 -3.54
N TYR A 84 4.92 -14.41 -3.73
CA TYR A 84 6.25 -14.97 -3.48
C TYR A 84 6.66 -15.92 -4.61
N PHE A 85 7.93 -16.26 -4.68
CA PHE A 85 8.47 -17.26 -5.60
C PHE A 85 8.93 -18.48 -4.79
N GLU A 86 8.58 -19.67 -5.25
CA GLU A 86 9.03 -20.89 -4.58
C GLU A 86 10.57 -20.99 -4.64
N ASN A 87 11.15 -21.40 -3.52
CA ASN A 87 12.61 -21.57 -3.36
C ASN A 87 13.45 -20.27 -3.48
N ILE A 88 12.83 -19.09 -3.50
CA ILE A 88 13.53 -17.79 -3.50
C ILE A 88 13.12 -17.00 -2.26
N ASP A 89 14.10 -16.51 -1.50
CA ASP A 89 13.79 -15.61 -0.38
C ASP A 89 13.29 -14.26 -0.92
N SER A 90 12.04 -13.93 -0.61
CA SER A 90 11.44 -12.65 -0.97
C SER A 90 12.28 -11.43 -0.55
N LYS A 91 13.09 -11.55 0.49
CA LYS A 91 13.97 -10.47 0.94
C LYS A 91 15.07 -10.14 -0.07
N GLU A 92 15.61 -11.13 -0.76
CA GLU A 92 16.64 -10.91 -1.78
C GLU A 92 16.03 -10.19 -2.99
N ILE A 93 14.84 -10.59 -3.43
CA ILE A 93 14.13 -9.87 -4.50
C ILE A 93 13.82 -8.43 -4.07
N ILE A 94 13.30 -8.23 -2.85
CA ILE A 94 12.99 -6.88 -2.32
C ILE A 94 14.25 -6.00 -2.30
N LYS A 95 15.39 -6.57 -1.90
CA LYS A 95 16.68 -5.87 -1.88
C LYS A 95 17.13 -5.46 -3.29
N GLY A 96 17.02 -6.36 -4.26
CA GLY A 96 17.34 -6.07 -5.66
C GLY A 96 16.41 -5.00 -6.26
N LEU A 97 15.11 -5.13 -6.08
CA LEU A 97 14.12 -4.14 -6.49
C LEU A 97 14.41 -2.76 -5.91
N LYS A 98 14.74 -2.70 -4.60
CA LYS A 98 15.11 -1.44 -3.95
C LYS A 98 16.38 -0.82 -4.55
N ALA A 99 17.37 -1.62 -4.92
CA ALA A 99 18.58 -1.13 -5.59
C ALA A 99 18.27 -0.52 -6.96
N ALA A 100 17.27 -1.09 -7.67
CA ALA A 100 16.74 -0.58 -8.93
C ALA A 100 15.68 0.54 -8.76
N GLN A 101 15.55 1.12 -7.55
CA GLN A 101 14.58 2.19 -7.21
C GLN A 101 13.10 1.75 -7.34
N VAL A 102 12.82 0.45 -7.28
CA VAL A 102 11.46 -0.10 -7.19
C VAL A 102 11.14 -0.40 -5.74
N PHE A 103 10.22 0.37 -5.17
CA PHE A 103 9.89 0.30 -3.74
C PHE A 103 8.69 -0.60 -3.49
N VAL A 104 8.94 -1.72 -2.87
CA VAL A 104 7.96 -2.71 -2.42
C VAL A 104 8.16 -2.99 -0.93
N SER A 105 7.29 -3.76 -0.31
CA SER A 105 7.45 -4.11 1.11
C SER A 105 7.28 -5.60 1.35
N SER A 106 7.88 -6.10 2.43
CA SER A 106 7.65 -7.47 2.90
C SER A 106 6.34 -7.57 3.69
N ARG A 107 5.55 -8.62 3.44
CA ARG A 107 4.36 -8.91 4.23
C ARG A 107 4.18 -10.42 4.37
N ALA A 108 4.24 -10.93 5.61
CA ALA A 108 4.09 -12.36 5.92
C ALA A 108 4.95 -13.29 5.05
N GLY A 109 6.21 -12.90 4.78
CA GLY A 109 7.14 -13.68 3.95
C GLY A 109 6.99 -13.45 2.43
N ALA A 110 5.96 -12.75 1.99
CA ALA A 110 5.74 -12.39 0.59
C ALA A 110 6.17 -10.94 0.28
N ILE A 111 6.27 -10.63 -1.00
CA ILE A 111 6.49 -9.28 -1.53
C ILE A 111 5.13 -8.61 -1.70
N ARG A 112 4.94 -7.42 -1.14
CA ARG A 112 3.73 -6.63 -1.31
C ARG A 112 3.97 -5.49 -2.27
N PHE A 113 3.22 -5.48 -3.35
CA PHE A 113 3.12 -4.42 -4.34
C PHE A 113 1.86 -3.59 -4.07
N SER A 114 1.98 -2.29 -4.17
CA SER A 114 0.89 -1.35 -3.85
C SER A 114 0.81 -0.25 -4.92
N PRO A 115 0.48 -0.58 -6.17
CA PRO A 115 0.32 0.41 -7.23
C PRO A 115 -0.84 1.35 -6.90
N HIS A 116 -0.71 2.61 -7.30
CA HIS A 116 -1.71 3.64 -7.08
C HIS A 116 -1.78 4.61 -8.27
N LEU A 117 -2.70 5.56 -8.21
CA LEU A 117 -3.01 6.52 -9.29
C LEU A 117 -1.82 7.29 -9.88
N TYR A 118 -0.70 7.33 -9.17
CA TYR A 118 0.53 8.00 -9.63
C TYR A 118 1.53 7.04 -10.31
N ASN A 119 1.24 5.75 -10.34
CA ASN A 119 2.04 4.79 -11.10
C ASN A 119 1.47 4.64 -12.51
N THR A 120 2.35 4.23 -13.43
CA THR A 120 2.00 3.96 -14.83
C THR A 120 2.05 2.46 -15.15
N ALA A 121 1.60 2.09 -16.34
CA ALA A 121 1.76 0.74 -16.84
C ALA A 121 3.25 0.40 -17.03
N GLU A 122 4.06 1.38 -17.47
CA GLU A 122 5.50 1.28 -17.64
C GLU A 122 6.22 1.05 -16.32
N ASP A 123 5.76 1.66 -15.21
CA ASP A 123 6.31 1.38 -13.88
C ASP A 123 6.08 -0.09 -13.49
N THR A 124 4.89 -0.61 -13.81
CA THR A 124 4.55 -2.01 -13.55
C THR A 124 5.43 -2.95 -14.37
N ASP A 125 5.63 -2.66 -15.65
CA ASP A 125 6.49 -3.45 -16.54
C ASP A 125 7.95 -3.41 -16.11
N SER A 126 8.43 -2.23 -15.70
CA SER A 126 9.78 -2.04 -15.18
C SER A 126 10.00 -2.87 -13.91
N ALA A 127 9.02 -2.86 -12.99
CA ALA A 127 9.09 -3.67 -11.79
C ALA A 127 9.15 -5.17 -12.09
N LEU A 128 8.38 -5.64 -13.08
CA LEU A 128 8.40 -7.03 -13.52
C LEU A 128 9.73 -7.41 -14.19
N ALA A 129 10.30 -6.53 -15.00
CA ALA A 129 11.62 -6.74 -15.62
C ALA A 129 12.74 -6.81 -14.57
N GLU A 130 12.67 -5.96 -13.53
CA GLU A 130 13.63 -6.00 -12.43
C GLU A 130 13.49 -7.25 -11.55
N ILE A 131 12.29 -7.84 -11.45
CA ILE A 131 12.12 -9.16 -10.83
C ILE A 131 12.89 -10.22 -11.63
N ASP A 132 12.80 -10.21 -12.96
CA ASP A 132 13.56 -11.14 -13.82
C ASP A 132 15.06 -10.99 -13.60
N ASN A 133 15.57 -9.75 -13.52
CA ASN A 133 16.97 -9.46 -13.23
C ASN A 133 17.40 -9.97 -11.84
N CYS A 134 16.56 -9.79 -10.83
CA CYS A 134 16.83 -10.29 -9.49
C CYS A 134 16.90 -11.82 -9.46
N ILE A 135 15.94 -12.50 -10.09
CA ILE A 135 15.89 -13.97 -10.12
C ILE A 135 17.10 -14.54 -10.88
N ALA A 136 17.51 -13.90 -11.97
CA ALA A 136 18.66 -14.33 -12.76
C ALA A 136 20.01 -14.20 -12.03
N GLN A 137 20.08 -13.46 -10.94
CA GLN A 137 21.29 -13.22 -10.14
C GLN A 137 21.36 -14.11 -8.87
N LEU A 138 20.31 -14.85 -8.57
CA LEU A 138 20.20 -15.75 -7.43
C LEU A 138 20.54 -17.19 -7.80
#